data_f777411db5b9c0b1c1b233a60838096b
#
_entry.id   f777411db5b9c0b1c1b233a60838096b
#
_cell.length_a   1.000
_cell.length_b   1.000
_cell.length_c   1.000
_cell.angle_alpha   90.00
_cell.angle_beta   90.00
_cell.angle_gamma   90.00
#
_symmetry.space_group_name_H-M   'P 1'
#
loop_
_entity.id
_entity.type
_entity.pdbx_description
1 polymer ?
#
loop_
_entity_poly.entity_id
_entity_poly.type
_entity_poly.pdbx_seq_one_letter_code
_entity_poly.pdbx_strand_id
1 'polypeptide(L)'
;MNKNLKLQRIVMEVFGGCNYTCQMCPQSNPGRGKNFTRKMHLKEFERILDMIIPKYGTPIINLEGSGEPTMAKDLYDYVHAVKKRKLKCYMYCNGANLRGDFMKKVIDAGIDFIRFSIIGYNQKVYKKWMNIDNFDLVINNIEQANDYIKKTDSACQLSTYHLITDNNQMSYEVEEYKKNVIKKTQSLAYIWKMHNWSGNYENKNARIKTERRSCGRPNAPELTVRAGGSEGRTAAVVPCCQTLGPPNEEKSILGHLDKNNFEDVYFGKKFEKLREAHNKKNFDEIDYCKDC
;
A
#
# COMPACT_ATOMS: atom_id res chain seq x y z
N MET A 1 7.78 -0.82 28.36
CA MET A 1 7.09 0.00 27.31
C MET A 1 8.00 1.16 26.93
N ASN A 2 8.33 1.30 25.64
CA ASN A 2 9.16 2.42 25.18
C ASN A 2 8.30 3.70 25.19
N LYS A 3 8.38 4.49 26.28
CA LYS A 3 7.62 5.72 26.51
C LYS A 3 7.88 6.82 25.44
N ASN A 4 8.87 6.61 24.57
CA ASN A 4 9.32 7.57 23.56
C ASN A 4 8.96 7.16 22.12
N LEU A 5 8.11 6.13 21.90
CA LEU A 5 7.71 5.77 20.55
C LEU A 5 6.95 6.94 19.91
N LYS A 6 7.43 7.37 18.75
CA LYS A 6 6.71 8.27 17.84
C LYS A 6 6.54 7.53 16.52
N LEU A 7 5.30 7.22 16.17
CA LEU A 7 5.00 6.61 14.89
C LEU A 7 5.27 7.61 13.75
N GLN A 8 5.93 7.14 12.71
CA GLN A 8 6.20 7.92 11.50
C GLN A 8 5.14 7.68 10.43
N ARG A 9 4.57 6.46 10.40
CA ARG A 9 3.59 6.06 9.40
C ARG A 9 2.57 5.07 9.96
N ILE A 10 1.32 5.24 9.54
CA ILE A 10 0.29 4.23 9.70
C ILE A 10 -0.28 3.92 8.31
N VAL A 11 -0.12 2.68 7.88
CA VAL A 11 -0.76 2.15 6.66
C VAL A 11 -2.12 1.61 7.05
N MET A 12 -3.18 2.11 6.43
CA MET A 12 -4.56 1.70 6.72
C MET A 12 -5.26 1.27 5.43
N GLU A 13 -5.60 0.00 5.36
CA GLU A 13 -6.40 -0.55 4.27
C GLU A 13 -7.86 -0.13 4.45
N VAL A 14 -8.33 0.76 3.60
CA VAL A 14 -9.75 1.17 3.60
C VAL A 14 -10.62 0.22 2.78
N PHE A 15 -10.05 -0.42 1.76
CA PHE A 15 -10.73 -1.39 0.91
C PHE A 15 -9.78 -2.52 0.49
N GLY A 16 -10.10 -3.77 0.80
CA GLY A 16 -9.26 -4.93 0.57
C GLY A 16 -9.57 -5.74 -0.70
N GLY A 17 -10.53 -5.31 -1.54
CA GLY A 17 -10.75 -5.82 -2.88
C GLY A 17 -10.05 -4.96 -3.93
N CYS A 18 -9.87 -5.48 -5.15
CA CYS A 18 -9.26 -4.75 -6.25
C CYS A 18 -10.00 -4.99 -7.55
N ASN A 19 -10.10 -3.95 -8.40
CA ASN A 19 -10.65 -4.02 -9.75
C ASN A 19 -9.63 -4.53 -10.79
N TYR A 20 -8.37 -4.80 -10.37
CA TYR A 20 -7.30 -5.37 -11.20
C TYR A 20 -6.91 -6.76 -10.70
N THR A 21 -6.33 -7.55 -11.61
CA THR A 21 -5.76 -8.89 -11.33
C THR A 21 -4.31 -8.94 -11.81
N CYS A 22 -3.48 -8.00 -11.35
CA CYS A 22 -2.09 -7.85 -11.78
C CYS A 22 -1.32 -9.16 -11.61
N GLN A 23 -0.51 -9.52 -12.61
CA GLN A 23 0.19 -10.80 -12.68
C GLN A 23 1.06 -11.06 -11.44
N MET A 24 1.73 -10.03 -10.92
CA MET A 24 2.63 -10.15 -9.78
C MET A 24 1.93 -10.03 -8.41
N CYS A 25 0.67 -9.62 -8.38
CA CYS A 25 0.01 -9.28 -7.12
C CYS A 25 -0.61 -10.51 -6.45
N PRO A 26 -0.33 -10.80 -5.17
CA PRO A 26 -0.96 -11.89 -4.44
C PRO A 26 -2.48 -11.81 -4.34
N GLN A 27 -3.07 -10.61 -4.53
CA GLN A 27 -4.53 -10.44 -4.64
C GLN A 27 -5.14 -11.20 -5.81
N SER A 28 -4.36 -11.44 -6.86
CA SER A 28 -4.78 -12.18 -8.06
C SER A 28 -4.70 -13.70 -7.88
N ASN A 29 -4.26 -14.16 -6.71
CA ASN A 29 -4.16 -15.58 -6.40
C ASN A 29 -5.56 -16.23 -6.45
N PRO A 30 -5.75 -17.33 -7.22
CA PRO A 30 -7.03 -18.03 -7.34
C PRO A 30 -7.65 -18.46 -6.00
N GLY A 31 -6.83 -18.73 -4.99
CA GLY A 31 -7.28 -19.09 -3.64
C GLY A 31 -8.06 -17.99 -2.91
N ARG A 32 -8.00 -16.72 -3.37
CA ARG A 32 -8.72 -15.61 -2.73
C ARG A 32 -10.17 -15.47 -3.18
N GLY A 33 -10.54 -16.04 -4.33
CA GLY A 33 -11.88 -15.90 -4.92
C GLY A 33 -12.08 -14.57 -5.66
N LYS A 34 -12.92 -14.60 -6.71
CA LYS A 34 -13.12 -13.43 -7.61
C LYS A 34 -13.86 -12.25 -6.94
N ASN A 35 -14.63 -12.49 -5.90
CA ASN A 35 -15.48 -11.49 -5.24
C ASN A 35 -14.99 -11.15 -3.83
N PHE A 36 -13.71 -11.39 -3.55
CA PHE A 36 -13.16 -11.06 -2.24
C PHE A 36 -13.17 -9.55 -2.04
N THR A 37 -13.95 -9.09 -1.09
CA THR A 37 -14.03 -7.69 -0.69
C THR A 37 -14.10 -7.57 0.82
N ARG A 38 -13.41 -6.58 1.36
CA ARG A 38 -13.53 -6.15 2.76
C ARG A 38 -13.37 -4.64 2.80
N LYS A 39 -14.05 -4.00 3.73
CA LYS A 39 -14.00 -2.56 3.90
C LYS A 39 -13.82 -2.24 5.38
N MET A 40 -12.92 -1.32 5.70
CA MET A 40 -12.86 -0.73 7.02
C MET A 40 -13.96 0.33 7.10
N HIS A 41 -14.85 0.25 8.08
CA HIS A 41 -15.87 1.27 8.27
C HIS A 41 -15.23 2.58 8.75
N LEU A 42 -15.72 3.73 8.26
CA LEU A 42 -15.18 5.04 8.62
C LEU A 42 -15.09 5.26 10.14
N LYS A 43 -16.13 4.85 10.90
CA LYS A 43 -16.12 4.93 12.37
C LYS A 43 -14.99 4.12 13.01
N GLU A 44 -14.67 2.94 12.47
CA GLU A 44 -13.55 2.12 12.94
C GLU A 44 -12.21 2.77 12.61
N PHE A 45 -12.07 3.29 11.40
CA PHE A 45 -10.90 4.05 10.96
C PHE A 45 -10.63 5.24 11.89
N GLU A 46 -11.64 6.06 12.16
CA GLU A 46 -11.53 7.21 13.06
C GLU A 46 -11.18 6.79 14.49
N ARG A 47 -11.84 5.76 15.02
CA ARG A 47 -11.56 5.21 16.36
C ARG A 47 -10.10 4.77 16.51
N ILE A 48 -9.53 4.11 15.48
CA ILE A 48 -8.12 3.69 15.49
C ILE A 48 -7.20 4.91 15.52
N LEU A 49 -7.47 5.93 14.71
CA LEU A 49 -6.69 7.17 14.73
C LEU A 49 -6.77 7.86 16.10
N ASP A 50 -7.96 7.98 16.67
CA ASP A 50 -8.18 8.63 17.98
C ASP A 50 -7.54 7.87 19.15
N MET A 51 -7.40 6.55 19.03
CA MET A 51 -6.69 5.71 19.99
C MET A 51 -5.16 5.94 19.94
N ILE A 52 -4.60 6.16 18.74
CA ILE A 52 -3.14 6.16 18.52
C ILE A 52 -2.54 7.56 18.59
N ILE A 53 -3.15 8.52 17.88
CA ILE A 53 -2.56 9.85 17.64
C ILE A 53 -2.22 10.61 18.92
N PRO A 54 -3.08 10.67 19.96
CA PRO A 54 -2.79 11.45 21.16
C PRO A 54 -1.53 11.00 21.91
N LYS A 55 -1.15 9.73 21.76
CA LYS A 55 -0.03 9.14 22.50
C LYS A 55 1.25 9.02 21.65
N TYR A 56 1.10 8.72 20.36
CA TYR A 56 2.20 8.27 19.50
C TYR A 56 2.55 9.25 18.37
N GLY A 57 2.05 10.47 18.44
CA GLY A 57 2.46 11.59 17.58
C GLY A 57 1.64 11.72 16.30
N THR A 58 2.24 12.36 15.28
CA THR A 58 1.56 12.78 14.04
C THR A 58 2.10 11.99 12.83
N PRO A 59 1.82 10.69 12.73
CA PRO A 59 2.29 9.88 11.61
C PRO A 59 1.65 10.31 10.28
N ILE A 60 2.31 9.99 9.18
CA ILE A 60 1.68 10.00 7.87
C ILE A 60 0.68 8.85 7.82
N ILE A 61 -0.54 9.11 7.38
CA ILE A 61 -1.55 8.09 7.15
C ILE A 61 -1.55 7.71 5.67
N ASN A 62 -1.21 6.46 5.38
CA ASN A 62 -1.24 5.91 4.03
C ASN A 62 -2.52 5.10 3.82
N LEU A 63 -3.35 5.52 2.88
CA LEU A 63 -4.52 4.78 2.43
C LEU A 63 -4.09 3.78 1.35
N GLU A 64 -3.60 2.64 1.80
CA GLU A 64 -3.17 1.53 0.96
C GLU A 64 -3.35 0.20 1.68
N GLY A 65 -3.22 -0.90 0.98
CA GLY A 65 -3.30 -2.23 1.57
C GLY A 65 -3.17 -3.31 0.51
N SER A 66 -3.87 -4.41 0.73
CA SER A 66 -3.94 -5.50 -0.24
C SER A 66 -4.90 -5.23 -1.40
N GLY A 67 -5.77 -4.23 -1.29
CA GLY A 67 -6.76 -3.88 -2.30
C GLY A 67 -6.48 -2.56 -3.02
N GLU A 68 -7.54 -2.00 -3.58
CA GLU A 68 -7.52 -0.74 -4.30
C GLU A 68 -8.37 0.30 -3.53
N PRO A 69 -7.78 1.34 -2.95
CA PRO A 69 -8.51 2.30 -2.13
C PRO A 69 -9.61 3.05 -2.90
N THR A 70 -9.44 3.27 -4.20
CA THR A 70 -10.44 3.95 -5.03
C THR A 70 -11.70 3.13 -5.32
N MET A 71 -11.76 1.88 -4.85
CA MET A 71 -12.99 1.08 -4.79
C MET A 71 -13.93 1.52 -3.66
N ALA A 72 -13.43 2.20 -2.64
CA ALA A 72 -14.24 2.85 -1.62
C ALA A 72 -14.84 4.14 -2.19
N LYS A 73 -16.13 4.14 -2.49
CA LYS A 73 -16.84 5.29 -3.09
C LYS A 73 -16.84 6.53 -2.19
N ASP A 74 -16.67 6.35 -0.90
CA ASP A 74 -16.56 7.34 0.17
C ASP A 74 -15.11 7.63 0.58
N LEU A 75 -14.14 7.35 -0.28
CA LEU A 75 -12.70 7.54 0.01
C LEU A 75 -12.36 8.95 0.50
N TYR A 76 -13.01 9.98 -0.04
CA TYR A 76 -12.81 11.36 0.39
C TYR A 76 -13.20 11.61 1.86
N ASP A 77 -14.10 10.82 2.44
CA ASP A 77 -14.44 10.93 3.87
C ASP A 77 -13.28 10.44 4.76
N TYR A 78 -12.54 9.41 4.32
CA TYR A 78 -11.32 8.95 5.02
C TYR A 78 -10.22 10.00 4.93
N VAL A 79 -10.07 10.65 3.76
CA VAL A 79 -9.14 11.77 3.62
C VAL A 79 -9.52 12.91 4.57
N HIS A 80 -10.78 13.31 4.61
CA HIS A 80 -11.28 14.32 5.55
C HIS A 80 -11.03 13.93 7.01
N ALA A 81 -11.26 12.68 7.39
CA ALA A 81 -11.01 12.19 8.74
C ALA A 81 -9.54 12.35 9.15
N VAL A 82 -8.60 12.11 8.23
CA VAL A 82 -7.17 12.33 8.43
C VAL A 82 -6.87 13.83 8.56
N LYS A 83 -7.37 14.64 7.62
CA LYS A 83 -7.10 16.09 7.58
C LYS A 83 -7.70 16.85 8.76
N LYS A 84 -8.87 16.44 9.28
CA LYS A 84 -9.47 16.97 10.52
C LYS A 84 -8.53 16.84 11.71
N ARG A 85 -7.65 15.83 11.71
CA ARG A 85 -6.62 15.59 12.75
C ARG A 85 -5.27 16.28 12.45
N LYS A 86 -5.23 17.15 11.42
CA LYS A 86 -4.02 17.88 10.97
C LYS A 86 -2.86 16.95 10.58
N LEU A 87 -3.18 15.76 10.08
CA LEU A 87 -2.20 14.78 9.64
C LEU A 87 -1.96 14.86 8.12
N LYS A 88 -0.84 14.30 7.67
CA LYS A 88 -0.58 14.06 6.26
C LYS A 88 -1.31 12.80 5.79
N CYS A 89 -2.00 12.90 4.65
CA CYS A 89 -2.75 11.82 4.02
C CYS A 89 -2.14 11.45 2.68
N TYR A 90 -1.67 10.22 2.54
CA TYR A 90 -1.10 9.67 1.31
C TYR A 90 -1.99 8.53 0.80
N MET A 91 -2.00 8.31 -0.51
CA MET A 91 -2.72 7.19 -1.12
C MET A 91 -1.89 6.55 -2.22
N TYR A 92 -1.97 5.21 -2.31
CA TYR A 92 -1.39 4.44 -3.42
C TYR A 92 -2.51 3.68 -4.13
N CYS A 93 -2.64 3.88 -5.44
CA CYS A 93 -3.75 3.35 -6.23
C CYS A 93 -3.29 2.93 -7.63
N ASN A 94 -4.15 2.18 -8.34
CA ASN A 94 -3.94 1.85 -9.76
C ASN A 94 -4.38 2.97 -10.71
N GLY A 95 -5.09 3.99 -10.22
CA GLY A 95 -5.50 5.17 -10.96
C GLY A 95 -6.72 5.04 -11.87
N ALA A 96 -7.26 3.85 -12.10
CA ALA A 96 -8.35 3.66 -13.05
C ALA A 96 -9.65 4.36 -12.64
N ASN A 97 -9.96 4.35 -11.36
CA ASN A 97 -11.18 4.96 -10.83
C ASN A 97 -11.00 6.44 -10.44
N LEU A 98 -9.77 6.94 -10.36
CA LEU A 98 -9.49 8.30 -9.92
C LEU A 98 -9.67 9.30 -11.07
N ARG A 99 -10.92 9.61 -11.39
CA ARG A 99 -11.31 10.46 -12.52
C ARG A 99 -12.58 11.26 -12.26
N GLY A 100 -12.82 12.29 -13.05
CA GLY A 100 -14.03 13.12 -13.00
C GLY A 100 -14.27 13.72 -11.61
N ASP A 101 -15.52 13.75 -11.17
CA ASP A 101 -15.89 14.35 -9.88
C ASP A 101 -15.37 13.57 -8.67
N PHE A 102 -15.18 12.25 -8.80
CA PHE A 102 -14.58 11.48 -7.72
C PHE A 102 -13.12 11.90 -7.45
N MET A 103 -12.33 12.10 -8.52
CA MET A 103 -10.95 12.61 -8.40
C MET A 103 -10.93 13.99 -7.75
N LYS A 104 -11.82 14.91 -8.20
CA LYS A 104 -11.91 16.26 -7.61
C LYS A 104 -12.22 16.18 -6.12
N LYS A 105 -13.25 15.42 -5.71
CA LYS A 105 -13.61 15.25 -4.30
C LYS A 105 -12.45 14.73 -3.43
N VAL A 106 -11.65 13.81 -3.95
CA VAL A 106 -10.47 13.28 -3.24
C VAL A 106 -9.39 14.35 -3.09
N ILE A 107 -9.13 15.16 -4.12
CA ILE A 107 -8.15 16.26 -4.06
C ILE A 107 -8.66 17.36 -3.14
N ASP A 108 -9.92 17.78 -3.27
CA ASP A 108 -10.54 18.84 -2.46
C ASP A 108 -10.66 18.47 -0.98
N ALA A 109 -10.73 17.16 -0.67
CA ALA A 109 -10.66 16.66 0.70
C ALA A 109 -9.28 16.92 1.36
N GLY A 110 -8.29 17.36 0.58
CA GLY A 110 -6.98 17.79 1.05
C GLY A 110 -5.93 16.68 1.12
N ILE A 111 -6.04 15.66 0.27
CA ILE A 111 -4.99 14.64 0.18
C ILE A 111 -3.64 15.28 -0.17
N ASP A 112 -2.57 14.86 0.51
CA ASP A 112 -1.25 15.49 0.34
C ASP A 112 -0.42 14.80 -0.76
N PHE A 113 -0.64 13.51 -1.01
CA PHE A 113 0.18 12.75 -1.95
C PHE A 113 -0.59 11.56 -2.56
N ILE A 114 -0.52 11.41 -3.88
CA ILE A 114 -1.09 10.27 -4.60
C ILE A 114 0.00 9.60 -5.42
N ARG A 115 0.17 8.28 -5.23
CA ARG A 115 1.07 7.45 -6.02
C ARG A 115 0.28 6.48 -6.90
N PHE A 116 0.49 6.57 -8.19
CA PHE A 116 -0.12 5.71 -9.18
C PHE A 116 0.78 4.52 -9.51
N SER A 117 0.28 3.31 -9.33
CA SER A 117 1.00 2.07 -9.67
C SER A 117 0.85 1.78 -11.17
N ILE A 118 1.92 2.03 -11.93
CA ILE A 118 1.97 1.82 -13.38
C ILE A 118 3.11 0.84 -13.68
N ILE A 119 2.80 -0.46 -13.67
CA ILE A 119 3.80 -1.49 -13.97
C ILE A 119 3.80 -1.78 -15.46
N GLY A 120 4.71 -1.12 -16.16
CA GLY A 120 4.82 -1.11 -17.62
C GLY A 120 5.05 0.31 -18.14
N TYR A 121 5.82 0.42 -19.20
CA TYR A 121 6.24 1.68 -19.82
C TYR A 121 5.51 1.97 -21.15
N ASN A 122 4.61 1.09 -21.56
CA ASN A 122 3.71 1.24 -22.71
C ASN A 122 2.49 0.31 -22.56
N GLN A 123 1.50 0.48 -23.41
CA GLN A 123 0.27 -0.31 -23.43
C GLN A 123 0.50 -1.82 -23.37
N LYS A 124 1.42 -2.36 -24.18
CA LYS A 124 1.68 -3.79 -24.28
C LYS A 124 2.25 -4.35 -22.98
N VAL A 125 3.24 -3.68 -22.40
CA VAL A 125 3.90 -4.12 -21.15
C VAL A 125 2.97 -3.92 -19.96
N TYR A 126 2.26 -2.80 -19.90
CA TYR A 126 1.24 -2.54 -18.88
C TYR A 126 0.15 -3.62 -18.88
N LYS A 127 -0.45 -3.90 -20.07
CA LYS A 127 -1.47 -4.95 -20.22
C LYS A 127 -0.98 -6.31 -19.75
N LYS A 128 0.28 -6.67 -20.08
CA LYS A 128 0.89 -7.92 -19.63
C LYS A 128 0.96 -8.02 -18.11
N TRP A 129 1.43 -6.95 -17.42
CA TRP A 129 1.71 -7.00 -15.99
C TRP A 129 0.53 -6.61 -15.10
N MET A 130 -0.25 -5.62 -15.51
CA MET A 130 -1.46 -5.19 -14.79
C MET A 130 -2.69 -6.04 -15.14
N ASN A 131 -2.57 -6.91 -16.17
CA ASN A 131 -3.62 -7.80 -16.67
C ASN A 131 -4.92 -7.06 -17.08
N ILE A 132 -4.77 -5.84 -17.59
CA ILE A 132 -5.87 -5.00 -18.06
C ILE A 132 -5.35 -3.97 -19.08
N ASP A 133 -6.21 -3.54 -19.98
CA ASP A 133 -5.88 -2.63 -21.10
C ASP A 133 -6.22 -1.16 -20.77
N ASN A 134 -5.65 -0.63 -19.67
CA ASN A 134 -6.00 0.68 -19.14
C ASN A 134 -4.81 1.66 -19.10
N PHE A 135 -3.73 1.42 -19.85
CA PHE A 135 -2.55 2.30 -19.81
C PHE A 135 -2.90 3.75 -20.13
N ASP A 136 -3.49 3.99 -21.30
CA ASP A 136 -3.84 5.34 -21.73
C ASP A 136 -4.92 5.98 -20.86
N LEU A 137 -5.88 5.19 -20.36
CA LEU A 137 -6.86 5.67 -19.38
C LEU A 137 -6.19 6.21 -18.13
N VAL A 138 -5.22 5.47 -17.57
CA VAL A 138 -4.54 5.88 -16.32
C VAL A 138 -3.65 7.09 -16.58
N ILE A 139 -2.91 7.14 -17.69
CA ILE A 139 -2.13 8.33 -18.09
C ILE A 139 -3.03 9.57 -18.15
N ASN A 140 -4.14 9.49 -18.88
CA ASN A 140 -5.10 10.58 -18.99
C ASN A 140 -5.70 11.01 -17.63
N ASN A 141 -6.01 10.06 -16.75
CA ASN A 141 -6.50 10.38 -15.41
C ASN A 141 -5.46 11.15 -14.58
N ILE A 142 -4.17 10.82 -14.72
CA ILE A 142 -3.08 11.54 -14.02
C ILE A 142 -2.91 12.95 -14.60
N GLU A 143 -2.97 13.09 -15.92
CA GLU A 143 -2.92 14.42 -16.59
C GLU A 143 -4.07 15.31 -16.12
N GLN A 144 -5.30 14.79 -16.09
CA GLN A 144 -6.47 15.52 -15.58
C GLN A 144 -6.34 15.89 -14.10
N ALA A 145 -5.80 14.99 -13.25
CA ALA A 145 -5.55 15.29 -11.86
C ALA A 145 -4.50 16.40 -11.69
N ASN A 146 -3.44 16.37 -12.50
CA ASN A 146 -2.39 17.39 -12.50
C ASN A 146 -2.95 18.77 -12.91
N ASP A 147 -3.76 18.81 -13.97
CA ASP A 147 -4.40 20.04 -14.40
C ASP A 147 -5.36 20.60 -13.36
N TYR A 148 -6.12 19.72 -12.69
CA TYR A 148 -7.01 20.13 -11.61
C TYR A 148 -6.25 20.68 -10.41
N ILE A 149 -5.16 20.03 -9.99
CA ILE A 149 -4.26 20.50 -8.92
C ILE A 149 -3.71 21.89 -9.23
N LYS A 150 -3.21 22.11 -10.47
CA LYS A 150 -2.70 23.41 -10.91
C LYS A 150 -3.80 24.48 -10.90
N LYS A 151 -4.99 24.13 -11.39
CA LYS A 151 -6.15 25.04 -11.47
C LYS A 151 -6.64 25.48 -10.09
N THR A 152 -6.60 24.58 -9.10
CA THR A 152 -7.11 24.83 -7.74
C THR A 152 -6.04 25.23 -6.74
N ASP A 153 -4.79 25.37 -7.17
CA ASP A 153 -3.62 25.61 -6.32
C ASP A 153 -3.53 24.60 -5.14
N SER A 154 -3.91 23.34 -5.42
CA SER A 154 -3.86 22.30 -4.41
C SER A 154 -2.44 21.90 -4.09
N ALA A 155 -2.13 21.68 -2.82
CA ALA A 155 -0.82 21.19 -2.36
C ALA A 155 -0.58 19.70 -2.62
N CYS A 156 -1.53 19.01 -3.25
CA CYS A 156 -1.41 17.58 -3.56
C CYS A 156 -0.27 17.31 -4.54
N GLN A 157 0.60 16.36 -4.21
CA GLN A 157 1.68 15.92 -5.10
C GLN A 157 1.34 14.58 -5.75
N LEU A 158 1.63 14.46 -7.05
CA LEU A 158 1.45 13.22 -7.79
C LEU A 158 2.77 12.52 -8.05
N SER A 159 2.75 11.20 -7.98
CA SER A 159 3.88 10.37 -8.37
C SER A 159 3.41 9.10 -9.06
N THR A 160 4.31 8.49 -9.83
CA THR A 160 4.12 7.18 -10.45
C THR A 160 5.07 6.17 -9.84
N TYR A 161 4.69 4.89 -9.88
CA TYR A 161 5.47 3.79 -9.37
C TYR A 161 5.58 2.68 -10.40
N HIS A 162 6.81 2.27 -10.69
CA HIS A 162 7.12 1.17 -11.61
C HIS A 162 8.00 0.12 -10.94
N LEU A 163 7.72 -1.14 -11.24
CA LEU A 163 8.59 -2.25 -10.92
C LEU A 163 9.27 -2.74 -12.19
N ILE A 164 10.58 -2.83 -12.18
CA ILE A 164 11.36 -3.37 -13.31
C ILE A 164 10.85 -4.77 -13.63
N THR A 165 10.46 -4.97 -14.88
CA THR A 165 9.84 -6.19 -15.37
C THR A 165 10.84 -7.18 -15.96
N ASP A 166 12.02 -6.67 -16.40
CA ASP A 166 13.16 -7.48 -16.85
C ASP A 166 14.47 -6.83 -16.39
N ASN A 167 15.17 -7.47 -15.45
CA ASN A 167 16.43 -6.96 -14.93
C ASN A 167 17.51 -6.77 -15.99
N ASN A 168 17.48 -7.56 -17.09
CA ASN A 168 18.44 -7.46 -18.19
C ASN A 168 18.19 -6.24 -19.08
N GLN A 169 16.97 -5.66 -19.00
CA GLN A 169 16.56 -4.50 -19.78
C GLN A 169 16.30 -3.26 -18.89
N MET A 170 16.79 -3.25 -17.66
CA MET A 170 16.49 -2.20 -16.68
C MET A 170 16.71 -0.79 -17.24
N SER A 171 17.84 -0.51 -17.85
CA SER A 171 18.15 0.82 -18.40
C SER A 171 17.16 1.23 -19.51
N TYR A 172 16.82 0.29 -20.39
CA TYR A 172 15.83 0.50 -21.44
C TYR A 172 14.43 0.79 -20.85
N GLU A 173 13.99 -0.03 -19.88
CA GLU A 173 12.70 0.17 -19.21
C GLU A 173 12.61 1.56 -18.53
N VAL A 174 13.70 1.98 -17.86
CA VAL A 174 13.76 3.30 -17.21
C VAL A 174 13.63 4.43 -18.23
N GLU A 175 14.33 4.36 -19.37
CA GLU A 175 14.25 5.40 -20.40
C GLU A 175 12.86 5.43 -21.09
N GLU A 176 12.29 4.28 -21.41
CA GLU A 176 10.94 4.21 -21.96
C GLU A 176 9.87 4.70 -20.96
N TYR A 177 10.05 4.39 -19.66
CA TYR A 177 9.15 4.89 -18.63
C TYR A 177 9.23 6.41 -18.48
N LYS A 178 10.44 6.97 -18.52
CA LYS A 178 10.63 8.44 -18.54
C LYS A 178 9.90 9.09 -19.72
N LYS A 179 10.08 8.54 -20.92
CA LYS A 179 9.49 9.06 -22.16
C LYS A 179 7.96 8.95 -22.16
N ASN A 180 7.43 7.79 -21.83
CA ASN A 180 6.02 7.47 -22.06
C ASN A 180 5.12 7.73 -20.84
N VAL A 181 5.69 7.83 -19.62
CA VAL A 181 4.94 8.06 -18.40
C VAL A 181 5.32 9.40 -17.77
N ILE A 182 6.58 9.57 -17.34
CA ILE A 182 6.98 10.75 -16.56
C ILE A 182 6.80 12.04 -17.37
N LYS A 183 7.25 12.06 -18.63
CA LYS A 183 7.16 13.24 -19.49
C LYS A 183 5.70 13.62 -19.77
N LYS A 184 4.81 12.65 -19.94
CA LYS A 184 3.37 12.90 -20.18
C LYS A 184 2.70 13.39 -18.89
N THR A 185 2.86 12.67 -17.81
CA THR A 185 2.16 12.96 -16.55
C THR A 185 2.78 14.09 -15.72
N GLN A 186 3.99 14.53 -16.05
CA GLN A 186 4.74 15.54 -15.29
C GLN A 186 4.83 15.22 -13.78
N SER A 187 4.84 13.92 -13.44
CA SER A 187 4.85 13.43 -12.06
C SER A 187 6.25 12.98 -11.61
N LEU A 188 6.48 12.94 -10.31
CA LEU A 188 7.61 12.23 -9.75
C LEU A 188 7.50 10.74 -10.07
N ALA A 189 8.63 10.02 -10.09
CA ALA A 189 8.61 8.58 -10.33
C ALA A 189 9.47 7.82 -9.33
N TYR A 190 8.93 6.67 -8.89
CA TYR A 190 9.64 5.68 -8.09
C TYR A 190 9.79 4.41 -8.94
N ILE A 191 11.02 4.02 -9.24
CA ILE A 191 11.32 2.83 -10.04
C ILE A 191 12.13 1.87 -9.18
N TRP A 192 11.60 0.68 -8.95
CA TRP A 192 12.20 -0.30 -8.06
C TRP A 192 12.33 -1.66 -8.72
N LYS A 193 13.19 -2.53 -8.18
CA LYS A 193 13.20 -3.95 -8.52
C LYS A 193 11.92 -4.62 -8.04
N MET A 194 11.46 -5.62 -8.79
CA MET A 194 10.26 -6.37 -8.44
C MET A 194 10.43 -7.10 -7.11
N HIS A 195 9.37 -7.13 -6.33
CA HIS A 195 9.29 -7.89 -5.08
C HIS A 195 8.79 -9.29 -5.33
N ASN A 196 8.98 -10.19 -4.35
CA ASN A 196 8.40 -11.52 -4.36
C ASN A 196 7.20 -11.69 -3.41
N TRP A 197 6.75 -10.59 -2.76
CA TRP A 197 5.62 -10.57 -1.82
C TRP A 197 5.66 -11.71 -0.79
N SER A 198 6.73 -11.79 -0.02
CA SER A 198 6.95 -12.84 1.00
C SER A 198 6.90 -14.26 0.43
N GLY A 199 7.46 -14.47 -0.75
CA GLY A 199 7.46 -15.77 -1.43
C GLY A 199 6.15 -16.11 -2.17
N ASN A 200 5.13 -15.22 -2.16
CA ASN A 200 3.88 -15.48 -2.88
C ASN A 200 3.97 -15.29 -4.39
N TYR A 201 5.08 -14.78 -4.89
CA TYR A 201 5.32 -14.57 -6.31
C TYR A 201 6.71 -15.02 -6.71
N GLU A 202 6.77 -16.14 -7.45
CA GLU A 202 8.00 -16.64 -8.04
C GLU A 202 8.25 -15.99 -9.38
N ASN A 203 9.33 -15.22 -9.48
CA ASN A 203 9.76 -14.61 -10.73
C ASN A 203 11.29 -14.46 -10.74
N LYS A 204 11.91 -14.83 -11.86
CA LYS A 204 13.37 -14.67 -12.08
C LYS A 204 13.88 -13.23 -11.93
N ASN A 205 12.98 -12.24 -12.07
CA ASN A 205 13.27 -10.82 -11.93
C ASN A 205 13.04 -10.30 -10.50
N ALA A 206 12.40 -11.10 -9.62
CA ALA A 206 12.25 -10.75 -8.23
C ALA A 206 13.59 -10.84 -7.49
N ARG A 207 13.69 -10.10 -6.38
CA ARG A 207 14.85 -10.17 -5.52
C ARG A 207 15.01 -11.59 -4.97
N ILE A 208 16.19 -12.18 -5.07
CA ILE A 208 16.46 -13.53 -4.55
C ILE A 208 16.80 -13.49 -3.05
N LYS A 209 16.40 -14.55 -2.32
CA LYS A 209 16.58 -14.68 -0.86
C LYS A 209 18.03 -14.48 -0.41
N THR A 210 18.99 -14.98 -1.16
CA THR A 210 20.43 -14.88 -0.85
C THR A 210 20.96 -13.44 -0.82
N GLU A 211 20.26 -12.49 -1.44
CA GLU A 211 20.62 -11.08 -1.41
C GLU A 211 20.13 -10.35 -0.15
N ARG A 212 19.27 -10.98 0.65
CA ARG A 212 18.69 -10.34 1.83
C ARG A 212 19.67 -10.32 2.99
N ARG A 213 20.11 -9.13 3.36
CA ARG A 213 21.00 -8.90 4.50
C ARG A 213 20.27 -8.42 5.75
N SER A 214 19.15 -7.76 5.59
CA SER A 214 18.33 -7.21 6.67
C SER A 214 16.92 -6.88 6.20
N CYS A 215 16.01 -6.76 7.16
CA CYS A 215 14.69 -6.16 6.95
C CYS A 215 14.35 -5.29 8.15
N GLY A 216 14.29 -3.97 7.94
CA GLY A 216 14.01 -3.01 9.01
C GLY A 216 12.53 -2.83 9.34
N ARG A 217 11.61 -3.37 8.52
CA ARG A 217 10.16 -3.07 8.65
C ARG A 217 9.56 -3.37 10.02
N PRO A 218 9.81 -4.52 10.69
CA PRO A 218 9.24 -4.77 12.01
C PRO A 218 9.76 -3.85 13.12
N ASN A 219 10.95 -3.27 12.91
CA ASN A 219 11.59 -2.35 13.86
C ASN A 219 11.36 -0.87 13.51
N ALA A 220 10.82 -0.59 12.32
CA ALA A 220 10.46 0.77 11.96
C ALA A 220 9.28 1.25 12.82
N PRO A 221 9.21 2.55 13.14
CA PRO A 221 8.08 3.12 13.87
C PRO A 221 6.86 3.27 12.95
N GLU A 222 6.41 2.14 12.42
CA GLU A 222 5.29 2.02 11.47
C GLU A 222 4.26 1.02 11.99
N LEU A 223 3.01 1.21 11.57
CA LEU A 223 1.91 0.29 11.81
C LEU A 223 1.20 0.00 10.49
N THR A 224 0.87 -1.27 10.24
CA THR A 224 0.04 -1.66 9.08
C THR A 224 -1.23 -2.32 9.58
N VAL A 225 -2.38 -1.76 9.21
CA VAL A 225 -3.72 -2.23 9.61
C VAL A 225 -4.52 -2.58 8.37
N ARG A 226 -5.04 -3.81 8.31
CA ARG A 226 -5.97 -4.27 7.27
C ARG A 226 -7.43 -4.03 7.65
N ALA A 227 -8.28 -3.86 6.65
CA ALA A 227 -9.73 -3.73 6.84
C ALA A 227 -10.37 -4.98 7.45
N GLY A 228 -9.87 -6.16 7.08
CA GLY A 228 -10.33 -7.44 7.62
C GLY A 228 -9.37 -8.07 8.63
N GLY A 229 -9.70 -9.26 9.05
CA GLY A 229 -8.93 -10.08 9.98
C GLY A 229 -9.31 -11.55 9.87
N SER A 230 -9.01 -12.33 10.90
CA SER A 230 -9.43 -13.72 11.05
C SER A 230 -10.61 -13.85 12.02
N GLU A 231 -11.31 -14.97 11.97
CA GLU A 231 -12.37 -15.33 12.94
C GLU A 231 -13.45 -14.25 13.10
N GLY A 232 -13.86 -13.60 11.99
CA GLY A 232 -14.88 -12.55 12.01
C GLY A 232 -14.45 -11.23 12.65
N ARG A 233 -13.17 -11.08 13.00
CA ARG A 233 -12.59 -9.85 13.53
C ARG A 233 -12.14 -8.90 12.40
N THR A 234 -11.95 -7.64 12.72
CA THR A 234 -11.52 -6.58 11.79
C THR A 234 -10.24 -5.88 12.29
N ALA A 235 -9.77 -4.92 11.52
CA ALA A 235 -8.59 -4.11 11.87
C ALA A 235 -7.35 -4.94 12.25
N ALA A 236 -7.03 -5.95 11.43
CA ALA A 236 -5.88 -6.81 11.67
C ALA A 236 -4.56 -6.06 11.51
N VAL A 237 -3.71 -6.11 12.52
CA VAL A 237 -2.33 -5.61 12.47
C VAL A 237 -1.45 -6.68 11.85
N VAL A 238 -0.68 -6.27 10.85
CA VAL A 238 0.26 -7.15 10.12
C VAL A 238 1.66 -6.52 10.05
N PRO A 239 2.72 -7.32 9.84
CA PRO A 239 4.10 -6.84 9.92
C PRO A 239 4.49 -5.86 8.81
N CYS A 240 3.89 -5.99 7.65
CA CYS A 240 4.19 -5.13 6.49
C CYS A 240 3.21 -5.36 5.33
N CYS A 241 3.30 -4.50 4.31
CA CYS A 241 2.49 -4.58 3.10
C CYS A 241 2.86 -5.75 2.15
N GLN A 242 3.90 -6.53 2.44
CA GLN A 242 4.31 -7.66 1.60
C GLN A 242 3.60 -8.97 1.97
N THR A 243 3.03 -9.07 3.17
CA THR A 243 2.32 -10.28 3.64
C THR A 243 0.87 -10.30 3.14
N LEU A 244 0.70 -10.15 1.84
CA LEU A 244 -0.60 -10.16 1.16
C LEU A 244 -0.91 -11.54 0.60
N GLY A 245 -2.19 -11.89 0.59
CA GLY A 245 -2.69 -13.12 -0.02
C GLY A 245 -2.41 -14.41 0.75
N PRO A 246 -3.19 -15.46 0.46
CA PRO A 246 -3.00 -16.78 1.03
C PRO A 246 -1.65 -17.40 0.60
N PRO A 247 -1.02 -18.20 1.46
CA PRO A 247 -1.41 -18.53 2.84
C PRO A 247 -0.91 -17.54 3.88
N ASN A 248 -0.11 -16.55 3.51
CA ASN A 248 0.59 -15.68 4.46
C ASN A 248 -0.33 -14.64 5.10
N GLU A 249 -1.47 -14.36 4.51
CA GLU A 249 -2.37 -13.32 4.97
C GLU A 249 -2.83 -13.53 6.41
N GLU A 250 -3.34 -14.71 6.75
CA GLU A 250 -3.81 -15.03 8.09
C GLU A 250 -2.67 -15.29 9.07
N LYS A 251 -1.65 -16.04 8.62
CA LYS A 251 -0.47 -16.36 9.44
C LYS A 251 0.28 -15.11 9.92
N SER A 252 0.22 -14.02 9.14
CA SER A 252 0.90 -12.77 9.47
C SER A 252 0.13 -11.87 10.43
N ILE A 253 -1.05 -12.25 10.90
CA ILE A 253 -1.84 -11.42 11.83
C ILE A 253 -1.19 -11.42 13.21
N LEU A 254 -0.72 -10.26 13.62
CA LEU A 254 -0.09 -10.03 14.93
C LEU A 254 -1.12 -9.76 16.02
N GLY A 255 -2.28 -9.24 15.65
CA GLY A 255 -3.41 -8.96 16.51
C GLY A 255 -4.47 -8.14 15.77
N HIS A 256 -5.51 -7.70 16.48
CA HIS A 256 -6.62 -6.94 15.91
C HIS A 256 -6.91 -5.72 16.78
N LEU A 257 -7.19 -4.58 16.16
CA LEU A 257 -7.52 -3.34 16.86
C LEU A 257 -9.02 -3.10 17.01
N ASP A 258 -9.89 -3.99 16.55
CA ASP A 258 -11.33 -3.89 16.71
C ASP A 258 -11.78 -3.89 18.20
N LYS A 259 -11.12 -4.74 19.02
CA LYS A 259 -11.41 -4.89 20.47
C LYS A 259 -10.18 -4.68 21.36
N ASN A 260 -8.96 -4.70 20.81
CA ASN A 260 -7.75 -4.53 21.60
C ASN A 260 -7.22 -3.11 21.52
N ASN A 261 -6.47 -2.69 22.54
CA ASN A 261 -5.71 -1.46 22.50
C ASN A 261 -4.49 -1.60 21.59
N PHE A 262 -3.98 -0.47 21.10
CA PHE A 262 -2.77 -0.44 20.29
C PHE A 262 -1.58 -1.08 21.00
N GLU A 263 -1.40 -0.78 22.27
CA GLU A 263 -0.29 -1.25 23.10
C GLU A 263 -0.27 -2.78 23.22
N ASP A 264 -1.43 -3.40 23.41
CA ASP A 264 -1.57 -4.86 23.56
C ASP A 264 -1.10 -5.61 22.29
N VAL A 265 -1.26 -4.98 21.13
CA VAL A 265 -0.86 -5.57 19.85
C VAL A 265 0.58 -5.17 19.49
N TYR A 266 0.90 -3.87 19.49
CA TYR A 266 2.18 -3.36 19.02
C TYR A 266 3.37 -3.74 19.90
N PHE A 267 3.15 -3.87 21.22
CA PHE A 267 4.13 -4.36 22.21
C PHE A 267 3.83 -5.79 22.66
N GLY A 268 2.87 -6.45 22.02
CA GLY A 268 2.48 -7.82 22.37
C GLY A 268 3.48 -8.87 21.91
N LYS A 269 3.41 -10.06 22.51
CA LYS A 269 4.35 -11.18 22.30
C LYS A 269 4.59 -11.57 20.84
N LYS A 270 3.54 -11.52 19.98
CA LYS A 270 3.70 -11.85 18.55
C LYS A 270 4.59 -10.82 17.83
N PHE A 271 4.40 -9.54 18.12
CA PHE A 271 5.21 -8.49 17.50
C PHE A 271 6.62 -8.46 18.06
N GLU A 272 6.78 -8.73 19.36
CA GLU A 272 8.09 -8.85 20.02
C GLU A 272 8.91 -10.01 19.42
N LYS A 273 8.33 -11.21 19.31
CA LYS A 273 8.97 -12.37 18.65
C LYS A 273 9.42 -12.05 17.23
N LEU A 274 8.58 -11.34 16.46
CA LEU A 274 8.92 -10.92 15.11
C LEU A 274 10.15 -9.97 15.10
N ARG A 275 10.17 -8.96 15.98
CA ARG A 275 11.29 -8.02 16.11
C ARG A 275 12.57 -8.72 16.53
N GLU A 276 12.50 -9.62 17.50
CA GLU A 276 13.65 -10.40 17.96
C GLU A 276 14.25 -11.24 16.83
N ALA A 277 13.43 -11.97 16.08
CA ALA A 277 13.89 -12.76 14.96
C ALA A 277 14.59 -11.88 13.90
N HIS A 278 14.04 -10.70 13.63
CA HIS A 278 14.64 -9.76 12.67
C HIS A 278 15.95 -9.12 13.20
N ASN A 279 16.05 -8.82 14.50
CA ASN A 279 17.27 -8.30 15.12
C ASN A 279 18.40 -9.33 15.09
N LYS A 280 18.06 -10.60 15.28
CA LYS A 280 18.99 -11.74 15.22
C LYS A 280 19.27 -12.21 13.79
N LYS A 281 18.59 -11.65 12.78
CA LYS A 281 18.61 -12.08 11.37
C LYS A 281 18.12 -13.52 11.13
N ASN A 282 17.33 -14.06 12.05
CA ASN A 282 16.74 -15.40 11.99
C ASN A 282 15.39 -15.35 11.23
N PHE A 283 15.42 -14.93 9.98
CA PHE A 283 14.21 -14.74 9.17
C PHE A 283 13.46 -16.05 8.92
N ASP A 284 14.15 -17.17 8.94
CA ASP A 284 13.59 -18.51 8.71
C ASP A 284 12.67 -18.97 9.85
N GLU A 285 12.77 -18.38 11.03
CA GLU A 285 11.87 -18.65 12.17
C GLU A 285 10.47 -18.05 11.96
N ILE A 286 10.30 -17.18 10.98
CA ILE A 286 9.04 -16.49 10.69
C ILE A 286 8.52 -16.93 9.32
N ASP A 287 7.52 -17.81 9.30
CA ASP A 287 6.98 -18.46 8.10
C ASP A 287 6.72 -17.49 6.94
N TYR A 288 6.11 -16.34 7.22
CA TYR A 288 5.79 -15.32 6.21
C TYR A 288 6.96 -14.36 5.88
N CYS A 289 8.14 -14.57 6.48
CA CYS A 289 9.33 -13.78 6.20
C CYS A 289 10.45 -14.60 5.56
N LYS A 290 10.45 -15.92 5.74
CA LYS A 290 11.55 -16.81 5.33
C LYS A 290 11.89 -16.74 3.85
N ASP A 291 10.88 -16.56 2.98
CA ASP A 291 11.03 -16.55 1.53
C ASP A 291 10.93 -15.15 0.90
N CYS A 292 10.95 -14.09 1.73
CA CYS A 292 10.85 -12.70 1.28
C CYS A 292 12.14 -12.18 0.62
#